data_24f08a37b54e578024fd28a08a67c131
#
_entry.id   24f08a37b54e578024fd28a08a67c131
#
_cell.length_a   1.000
_cell.length_b   1.000
_cell.length_c   1.000
_cell.angle_alpha   90.00
_cell.angle_beta   90.00
_cell.angle_gamma   90.00
#
_symmetry.space_group_name_H-M   'P 1'
#
loop_
_entity.id
_entity.type
_entity.pdbx_description
1 polymer ?
#
loop_
_entity_poly.entity_id
_entity_poly.type
_entity_poly.pdbx_seq_one_letter_code
_entity_poly.pdbx_strand_id
1 'polypeptide(L)'
;DGIGEYRNPVPTGWAIAFIGTILWMFWYFTIGYPINSFSQVGQWNEETLDYNAKFEKKWENPSEETLKAMGQSTFLVQCAPCHGVDAEGIGGKAQNLTKRISKEQVVHVIKKGANNLTTAYPAGMPPMMLTEDADINAVAEYVAGGFKGTQPASFAACSSCHGEDGKGMESVAPNIRAYDDALVMAVLKDGKKGSIGAMPSFSGRLNETQEKALAAYLRSIEGK
;
A
#
# COMPACT_ATOMS: atom_id res chain seq x y z
N ASP A 1 -46.03 57.22 15.89
CA ASP A 1 -46.47 56.35 14.86
C ASP A 1 -47.83 55.75 15.08
N GLY A 2 -48.82 56.04 15.70
CA GLY A 2 -50.23 55.62 15.73
C GLY A 2 -50.61 54.19 15.42
N ILE A 3 -49.66 53.26 15.33
CA ILE A 3 -49.88 51.83 15.05
C ILE A 3 -49.96 51.15 16.40
N GLY A 4 -51.19 50.93 16.89
CA GLY A 4 -51.42 50.13 18.10
C GLY A 4 -51.29 48.65 17.80
N GLU A 5 -50.41 47.93 18.50
CA GLU A 5 -50.34 46.49 18.45
C GLU A 5 -51.53 45.87 19.20
N TYR A 6 -52.19 44.93 18.55
CA TYR A 6 -53.31 44.19 19.13
C TYR A 6 -52.73 43.14 20.08
N ARG A 7 -53.09 43.17 21.35
CA ARG A 7 -52.73 42.16 22.35
C ARG A 7 -53.59 40.89 22.16
N ASN A 8 -53.22 40.08 21.20
CA ASN A 8 -53.85 38.77 21.06
C ASN A 8 -53.11 37.71 21.89
N PRO A 9 -53.81 36.90 22.64
CA PRO A 9 -53.20 35.77 23.33
C PRO A 9 -52.70 34.78 22.28
N VAL A 10 -51.54 34.15 22.57
CA VAL A 10 -50.94 33.13 21.68
C VAL A 10 -51.94 31.99 21.53
N PRO A 11 -52.32 31.56 20.31
CA PRO A 11 -53.24 30.42 20.11
C PRO A 11 -52.70 29.19 20.85
N THR A 12 -53.56 28.49 21.55
CA THR A 12 -53.21 27.35 22.42
C THR A 12 -52.41 26.29 21.64
N GLY A 13 -52.76 26.03 20.37
CA GLY A 13 -52.05 25.08 19.52
C GLY A 13 -50.59 25.46 19.30
N TRP A 14 -50.28 26.78 19.12
CA TRP A 14 -48.92 27.25 18.98
C TRP A 14 -48.13 27.11 20.30
N ALA A 15 -48.75 27.41 21.42
CA ALA A 15 -48.11 27.25 22.73
C ALA A 15 -47.75 25.79 23.01
N ILE A 16 -48.65 24.82 22.68
CA ILE A 16 -48.42 23.38 22.82
C ILE A 16 -47.29 22.93 21.89
N ALA A 17 -47.30 23.37 20.61
CA ALA A 17 -46.26 23.01 19.67
C ALA A 17 -44.90 23.55 20.12
N PHE A 18 -44.82 24.77 20.61
CA PHE A 18 -43.61 25.39 21.11
C PHE A 18 -43.03 24.64 22.33
N ILE A 19 -43.87 24.32 23.30
CA ILE A 19 -43.45 23.50 24.46
C ILE A 19 -42.96 22.14 24.00
N GLY A 20 -43.67 21.50 23.05
CA GLY A 20 -43.28 20.22 22.47
C GLY A 20 -41.89 20.27 21.82
N THR A 21 -41.58 21.35 21.07
CA THR A 21 -40.21 21.51 20.46
C THR A 21 -39.15 21.72 21.51
N ILE A 22 -39.43 22.40 22.62
CA ILE A 22 -38.50 22.55 23.73
C ILE A 22 -38.19 21.22 24.38
N LEU A 23 -39.23 20.42 24.69
CA LEU A 23 -39.05 19.09 25.25
C LEU A 23 -38.33 18.15 24.31
N TRP A 24 -38.64 18.20 23.02
CA TRP A 24 -37.90 17.48 21.97
C TRP A 24 -36.42 17.89 21.93
N MET A 25 -36.12 19.20 22.03
CA MET A 25 -34.75 19.71 22.04
C MET A 25 -33.94 19.13 23.22
N PHE A 26 -34.50 19.12 24.42
CA PHE A 26 -33.87 18.51 25.60
C PHE A 26 -33.61 17.02 25.39
N TRP A 27 -34.62 16.28 24.92
CA TRP A 27 -34.44 14.87 24.60
C TRP A 27 -33.36 14.63 23.54
N TYR A 28 -33.37 15.41 22.48
CA TYR A 28 -32.43 15.30 21.39
C TYR A 28 -30.98 15.54 21.84
N PHE A 29 -30.72 16.56 22.63
CA PHE A 29 -29.36 16.86 23.11
C PHE A 29 -28.87 15.97 24.23
N THR A 30 -29.75 15.40 25.04
CA THR A 30 -29.36 14.55 26.18
C THR A 30 -29.32 13.05 25.85
N ILE A 31 -30.20 12.58 24.97
CA ILE A 31 -30.36 11.15 24.67
C ILE A 31 -30.05 10.85 23.21
N GLY A 32 -30.50 11.69 22.26
CA GLY A 32 -30.40 11.45 20.83
C GLY A 32 -29.00 11.72 20.27
N TYR A 33 -28.46 12.90 20.49
CA TYR A 33 -27.17 13.35 19.97
C TYR A 33 -26.51 14.28 21.00
N PRO A 34 -25.29 14.04 21.46
CA PRO A 34 -24.20 13.18 21.00
C PRO A 34 -24.05 11.86 21.77
N ILE A 35 -25.02 11.46 22.59
CA ILE A 35 -24.94 10.25 23.46
C ILE A 35 -25.16 8.94 22.66
N ASN A 36 -25.38 9.04 21.36
CA ASN A 36 -25.19 7.99 20.38
C ASN A 36 -26.23 6.88 20.23
N SER A 37 -27.26 6.78 21.02
CA SER A 37 -28.24 5.71 20.83
C SER A 37 -29.03 5.81 19.52
N PHE A 38 -29.06 7.02 18.89
CA PHE A 38 -29.80 7.29 17.64
C PHE A 38 -28.95 8.01 16.59
N SER A 39 -27.63 8.07 16.79
CA SER A 39 -26.71 8.68 15.84
C SER A 39 -26.33 7.68 14.74
N GLN A 40 -26.46 8.09 13.47
CA GLN A 40 -25.96 7.28 12.33
C GLN A 40 -24.47 6.98 12.43
N VAL A 41 -23.69 7.94 12.95
CA VAL A 41 -22.25 7.75 13.19
C VAL A 41 -22.02 6.73 14.30
N GLY A 42 -22.82 6.74 15.37
CA GLY A 42 -22.76 5.75 16.44
C GLY A 42 -23.09 4.34 15.93
N GLN A 43 -24.17 4.20 15.19
CA GLN A 43 -24.54 2.92 14.56
C GLN A 43 -23.44 2.41 13.63
N TRP A 44 -22.89 3.26 12.78
CA TRP A 44 -21.80 2.90 11.91
C TRP A 44 -20.54 2.46 12.67
N ASN A 45 -20.22 3.13 13.78
CA ASN A 45 -19.09 2.73 14.62
C ASN A 45 -19.34 1.36 15.28
N GLU A 46 -20.53 1.10 15.82
CA GLU A 46 -20.90 -0.21 16.40
C GLU A 46 -20.86 -1.31 15.34
N GLU A 47 -21.48 -1.10 14.18
CA GLU A 47 -21.44 -2.04 13.06
C GLU A 47 -20.01 -2.32 12.58
N THR A 48 -19.15 -1.28 12.55
CA THR A 48 -17.75 -1.43 12.18
C THR A 48 -16.97 -2.22 13.22
N LEU A 49 -17.21 -1.99 14.51
CA LEU A 49 -16.57 -2.74 15.59
C LEU A 49 -17.01 -4.21 15.56
N ASP A 50 -18.30 -4.48 15.38
CA ASP A 50 -18.85 -5.85 15.27
C ASP A 50 -18.31 -6.56 14.03
N TYR A 51 -18.24 -5.85 12.90
CA TYR A 51 -17.64 -6.38 11.68
C TYR A 51 -16.18 -6.74 11.89
N ASN A 52 -15.38 -5.83 12.46
CA ASN A 52 -13.97 -6.06 12.73
C ASN A 52 -13.78 -7.23 13.70
N ALA A 53 -14.51 -7.29 14.81
CA ALA A 53 -14.44 -8.39 15.76
C ALA A 53 -14.81 -9.76 15.15
N LYS A 54 -15.78 -9.78 14.24
CA LYS A 54 -16.20 -10.99 13.52
C LYS A 54 -15.11 -11.51 12.59
N PHE A 55 -14.32 -10.62 12.01
CA PHE A 55 -13.29 -10.97 11.06
C PHE A 55 -11.88 -11.02 11.68
N GLU A 56 -11.69 -10.52 12.90
CA GLU A 56 -10.39 -10.46 13.59
C GLU A 56 -9.69 -11.83 13.62
N LYS A 57 -10.40 -12.87 14.03
CA LYS A 57 -9.87 -14.25 14.04
C LYS A 57 -9.51 -14.78 12.65
N LYS A 58 -10.24 -14.35 11.62
CA LYS A 58 -9.96 -14.73 10.23
C LYS A 58 -8.69 -14.07 9.71
N TRP A 59 -8.32 -12.91 10.29
CA TRP A 59 -7.17 -12.12 9.89
C TRP A 59 -5.90 -12.42 10.71
N GLU A 60 -6.03 -13.09 11.86
CA GLU A 60 -4.88 -13.51 12.67
C GLU A 60 -3.96 -14.47 11.91
N ASN A 61 -4.52 -15.43 11.19
CA ASN A 61 -3.76 -16.39 10.39
C ASN A 61 -4.47 -16.63 9.04
N PRO A 62 -4.43 -15.66 8.12
CA PRO A 62 -5.11 -15.78 6.83
C PRO A 62 -4.44 -16.83 5.96
N SER A 63 -5.26 -17.65 5.26
CA SER A 63 -4.74 -18.57 4.25
C SER A 63 -4.09 -17.79 3.10
N GLU A 64 -3.19 -18.44 2.35
CA GLU A 64 -2.54 -17.86 1.17
C GLU A 64 -3.55 -17.35 0.13
N GLU A 65 -4.66 -18.07 -0.04
CA GLU A 65 -5.76 -17.65 -0.92
C GLU A 65 -6.46 -16.39 -0.41
N THR A 66 -6.69 -16.30 0.90
CA THR A 66 -7.26 -15.11 1.53
C THR A 66 -6.32 -13.91 1.39
N LEU A 67 -5.01 -14.11 1.60
CA LEU A 67 -3.99 -13.08 1.39
C LEU A 67 -3.98 -12.58 -0.06
N LYS A 68 -4.03 -13.47 -1.05
CA LYS A 68 -4.09 -13.07 -2.47
C LYS A 68 -5.32 -12.25 -2.78
N ALA A 69 -6.50 -12.67 -2.32
CA ALA A 69 -7.74 -11.94 -2.56
C ALA A 69 -7.73 -10.54 -1.89
N MET A 70 -7.22 -10.46 -0.65
CA MET A 70 -7.02 -9.19 0.04
C MET A 70 -6.01 -8.31 -0.68
N GLY A 71 -4.87 -8.90 -1.08
CA GLY A 71 -3.82 -8.20 -1.80
C GLY A 71 -4.32 -7.62 -3.11
N GLN A 72 -5.12 -8.38 -3.87
CA GLN A 72 -5.77 -7.90 -5.09
C GLN A 72 -6.67 -6.69 -4.81
N SER A 73 -7.52 -6.78 -3.81
CA SER A 73 -8.43 -5.66 -3.44
C SER A 73 -7.64 -4.43 -3.01
N THR A 74 -6.61 -4.61 -2.18
CA THR A 74 -5.74 -3.52 -1.73
C THR A 74 -4.96 -2.92 -2.90
N PHE A 75 -4.47 -3.75 -3.82
CA PHE A 75 -3.75 -3.32 -5.02
C PHE A 75 -4.63 -2.45 -5.92
N LEU A 76 -5.85 -2.88 -6.20
CA LEU A 76 -6.79 -2.14 -7.06
C LEU A 76 -7.10 -0.74 -6.51
N VAL A 77 -7.18 -0.60 -5.19
CA VAL A 77 -7.50 0.69 -4.55
C VAL A 77 -6.26 1.58 -4.38
N GLN A 78 -5.14 1.03 -3.93
CA GLN A 78 -3.98 1.82 -3.51
C GLN A 78 -2.88 1.91 -4.56
N CYS A 79 -2.73 0.90 -5.42
CA CYS A 79 -1.57 0.74 -6.30
C CYS A 79 -1.94 0.93 -7.79
N ALA A 80 -3.11 0.45 -8.21
CA ALA A 80 -3.55 0.50 -9.60
C ALA A 80 -3.62 1.91 -10.20
N PRO A 81 -3.91 3.00 -9.46
CA PRO A 81 -3.87 4.35 -10.03
C PRO A 81 -2.52 4.73 -10.67
N CYS A 82 -1.42 4.13 -10.20
CA CYS A 82 -0.09 4.34 -10.76
C CYS A 82 0.41 3.13 -11.57
N HIS A 83 0.16 1.90 -11.07
CA HIS A 83 0.69 0.68 -11.68
C HIS A 83 -0.21 0.03 -12.73
N GLY A 84 -1.44 0.54 -12.92
CA GLY A 84 -2.45 -0.07 -13.79
C GLY A 84 -3.18 -1.23 -13.10
N VAL A 85 -4.40 -1.52 -13.56
CA VAL A 85 -5.20 -2.65 -13.03
C VAL A 85 -4.60 -4.02 -13.37
N ASP A 86 -3.81 -4.07 -14.43
CA ASP A 86 -3.03 -5.21 -14.91
C ASP A 86 -1.63 -5.30 -14.30
N ALA A 87 -1.26 -4.31 -13.47
CA ALA A 87 0.07 -4.18 -12.86
C ALA A 87 1.23 -4.00 -13.87
N GLU A 88 0.96 -3.67 -15.13
CA GLU A 88 2.00 -3.50 -16.17
C GLU A 88 2.68 -2.12 -16.16
N GLY A 89 2.20 -1.21 -15.32
CA GLY A 89 2.73 0.16 -15.23
C GLY A 89 2.25 1.04 -16.40
N ILE A 90 1.40 2.00 -16.15
CA ILE A 90 0.67 2.80 -17.15
C ILE A 90 1.64 3.48 -18.13
N GLY A 91 1.89 2.87 -19.28
CA GLY A 91 2.75 3.44 -20.33
C GLY A 91 4.17 3.78 -19.87
N GLY A 92 4.75 3.03 -18.94
CA GLY A 92 6.09 3.27 -18.37
C GLY A 92 6.14 4.37 -17.30
N LYS A 93 5.00 4.88 -16.84
CA LYS A 93 4.93 5.87 -15.75
C LYS A 93 5.22 5.27 -14.37
N ALA A 94 5.04 3.96 -14.22
CA ALA A 94 5.37 3.21 -13.03
C ALA A 94 6.00 1.88 -13.40
N GLN A 95 6.61 1.21 -12.42
CA GLN A 95 7.18 -0.12 -12.56
C GLN A 95 6.11 -1.12 -13.02
N ASN A 96 6.46 -1.92 -14.04
CA ASN A 96 5.74 -3.14 -14.36
C ASN A 96 6.00 -4.18 -13.25
N LEU A 97 4.93 -4.56 -12.54
CA LEU A 97 5.01 -5.47 -11.40
C LEU A 97 4.75 -6.94 -11.78
N THR A 98 4.40 -7.22 -13.04
CA THR A 98 4.33 -8.59 -13.55
C THR A 98 5.71 -9.16 -13.86
N LYS A 99 6.75 -8.30 -13.88
CA LYS A 99 8.15 -8.65 -14.05
C LYS A 99 8.97 -8.03 -12.92
N ARG A 100 9.91 -8.80 -12.39
CA ARG A 100 10.70 -8.34 -11.24
C ARG A 100 11.52 -7.09 -11.55
N ILE A 101 12.20 -7.05 -12.68
CA ILE A 101 13.06 -5.93 -13.08
C ILE A 101 13.35 -5.99 -14.58
N SER A 102 13.46 -4.83 -15.24
CA SER A 102 13.86 -4.77 -16.65
C SER A 102 15.37 -4.67 -16.80
N LYS A 103 15.88 -4.96 -18.01
CA LYS A 103 17.31 -4.84 -18.35
C LYS A 103 17.82 -3.41 -18.12
N GLU A 104 17.07 -2.40 -18.55
CA GLU A 104 17.42 -0.98 -18.42
C GLU A 104 17.53 -0.56 -16.96
N GLN A 105 16.65 -1.10 -16.12
CA GLN A 105 16.68 -0.83 -14.67
C GLN A 105 17.89 -1.47 -14.01
N VAL A 106 18.25 -2.70 -14.38
CA VAL A 106 19.46 -3.35 -13.88
C VAL A 106 20.70 -2.54 -14.27
N VAL A 107 20.82 -2.14 -15.55
CA VAL A 107 21.91 -1.27 -16.03
C VAL A 107 21.97 0.03 -15.23
N HIS A 108 20.81 0.66 -15.01
CA HIS A 108 20.75 1.91 -14.23
C HIS A 108 21.25 1.72 -12.80
N VAL A 109 20.81 0.66 -12.11
CA VAL A 109 21.20 0.39 -10.72
C VAL A 109 22.67 0.03 -10.61
N ILE A 110 23.24 -0.75 -11.54
CA ILE A 110 24.67 -1.04 -11.56
C ILE A 110 25.48 0.26 -11.71
N LYS A 111 25.09 1.16 -12.62
CA LYS A 111 25.80 2.41 -12.88
C LYS A 111 25.62 3.48 -11.81
N LYS A 112 24.45 3.56 -11.18
CA LYS A 112 24.09 4.65 -10.25
C LYS A 112 23.99 4.24 -8.79
N GLY A 113 23.97 2.93 -8.51
CA GLY A 113 23.70 2.41 -7.19
C GLY A 113 22.24 2.56 -6.76
N ALA A 114 21.91 2.11 -5.55
CA ALA A 114 20.63 2.28 -4.91
C ALA A 114 20.77 2.26 -3.38
N ASN A 115 20.21 3.25 -2.69
CA ASN A 115 20.30 3.37 -1.23
C ASN A 115 18.99 3.87 -0.59
N ASN A 116 17.87 3.61 -1.21
CA ASN A 116 16.57 4.15 -0.79
C ASN A 116 15.66 3.15 -0.07
N LEU A 117 16.18 2.01 0.33
CA LEU A 117 15.52 1.01 1.17
C LEU A 117 16.30 0.82 2.47
N THR A 118 16.63 1.93 3.13
CA THR A 118 17.60 1.99 4.24
C THR A 118 17.12 1.34 5.53
N THR A 119 15.82 1.17 5.71
CA THR A 119 15.28 0.48 6.89
C THR A 119 15.55 -1.02 6.85
N ALA A 120 15.52 -1.64 5.66
CA ALA A 120 15.77 -3.07 5.48
C ALA A 120 17.20 -3.37 5.02
N TYR A 121 17.76 -2.47 4.20
CA TYR A 121 19.08 -2.65 3.57
C TYR A 121 19.96 -1.39 3.76
N PRO A 122 20.46 -1.16 4.98
CA PRO A 122 21.10 0.11 5.37
C PRO A 122 22.37 0.44 4.55
N ALA A 123 23.11 -0.56 4.08
CA ALA A 123 24.31 -0.35 3.30
C ALA A 123 24.03 0.18 1.87
N GLY A 124 22.82 -0.09 1.36
CA GLY A 124 22.50 0.19 -0.04
C GLY A 124 23.35 -0.59 -1.03
N MET A 125 23.12 -0.35 -2.32
CA MET A 125 23.94 -0.90 -3.40
C MET A 125 24.91 0.19 -3.90
N PRO A 126 26.24 0.01 -3.82
CA PRO A 126 27.19 0.98 -4.34
C PRO A 126 27.10 1.06 -5.87
N PRO A 127 27.40 2.23 -6.47
CA PRO A 127 27.45 2.38 -7.92
C PRO A 127 28.72 1.75 -8.51
N MET A 128 28.70 1.49 -9.81
CA MET A 128 29.86 1.10 -10.60
C MET A 128 30.57 -0.17 -10.11
N MET A 129 29.80 -1.16 -9.63
CA MET A 129 30.33 -2.48 -9.28
C MET A 129 30.92 -3.22 -10.49
N LEU A 130 30.49 -2.85 -11.70
CA LEU A 130 31.06 -3.24 -12.99
C LEU A 130 31.33 -1.97 -13.81
N THR A 131 32.43 -1.96 -14.54
CA THR A 131 32.85 -0.80 -15.36
C THR A 131 32.67 -1.02 -16.85
N GLU A 132 32.85 -2.25 -17.31
CA GLU A 132 32.76 -2.62 -18.72
C GLU A 132 31.30 -2.77 -19.16
N ASP A 133 30.90 -2.04 -20.19
CA ASP A 133 29.54 -2.08 -20.72
C ASP A 133 29.09 -3.49 -21.18
N ALA A 134 30.02 -4.30 -21.68
CA ALA A 134 29.73 -5.68 -22.06
C ALA A 134 29.32 -6.52 -20.87
N ASP A 135 30.02 -6.43 -19.74
CA ASP A 135 29.73 -7.14 -18.50
C ASP A 135 28.44 -6.66 -17.87
N ILE A 136 28.22 -5.34 -17.84
CA ILE A 136 26.99 -4.74 -17.36
C ILE A 136 25.78 -5.27 -18.15
N ASN A 137 25.89 -5.31 -19.49
CA ASN A 137 24.80 -5.79 -20.34
C ASN A 137 24.55 -7.30 -20.16
N ALA A 138 25.60 -8.10 -20.04
CA ALA A 138 25.49 -9.54 -19.82
C ALA A 138 24.80 -9.85 -18.49
N VAL A 139 25.19 -9.20 -17.40
CA VAL A 139 24.53 -9.34 -16.09
C VAL A 139 23.10 -8.82 -16.15
N ALA A 140 22.84 -7.71 -16.80
CA ALA A 140 21.50 -7.14 -16.90
C ALA A 140 20.54 -8.05 -17.69
N GLU A 141 21.01 -8.69 -18.77
CA GLU A 141 20.22 -9.69 -19.51
C GLU A 141 19.92 -10.92 -18.67
N TYR A 142 20.91 -11.44 -17.96
CA TYR A 142 20.76 -12.62 -17.12
C TYR A 142 19.75 -12.38 -15.98
N VAL A 143 19.88 -11.26 -15.25
CA VAL A 143 18.98 -10.89 -14.15
C VAL A 143 17.57 -10.59 -14.67
N ALA A 144 17.43 -9.76 -15.70
CA ALA A 144 16.14 -9.43 -16.29
C ALA A 144 15.45 -10.64 -16.95
N GLY A 145 16.24 -11.60 -17.45
CA GLY A 145 15.76 -12.88 -17.98
C GLY A 145 15.29 -13.88 -16.90
N GLY A 146 15.32 -13.48 -15.63
CA GLY A 146 14.89 -14.33 -14.51
C GLY A 146 15.89 -15.43 -14.16
N PHE A 147 17.19 -15.17 -14.35
CA PHE A 147 18.27 -16.12 -14.05
C PHE A 147 18.23 -17.39 -14.91
N LYS A 148 17.79 -17.24 -16.15
CA LYS A 148 17.76 -18.34 -17.12
C LYS A 148 19.02 -18.31 -18.00
N GLY A 149 19.53 -19.50 -18.31
CA GLY A 149 20.72 -19.65 -19.15
C GLY A 149 22.02 -19.70 -18.36
N THR A 150 23.15 -19.46 -19.05
CA THR A 150 24.49 -19.50 -18.46
C THR A 150 24.76 -18.22 -17.67
N GLN A 151 25.12 -18.39 -16.41
CA GLN A 151 25.49 -17.26 -15.55
C GLN A 151 26.77 -16.59 -16.07
N PRO A 152 26.75 -15.27 -16.32
CA PRO A 152 27.96 -14.55 -16.72
C PRO A 152 28.98 -14.52 -15.57
N ALA A 153 30.28 -14.66 -15.91
CA ALA A 153 31.34 -14.63 -14.90
C ALA A 153 31.37 -13.32 -14.09
N SER A 154 30.99 -12.20 -14.72
CA SER A 154 30.86 -10.88 -14.08
C SER A 154 29.78 -10.81 -13.01
N PHE A 155 28.81 -11.77 -12.96
CA PHE A 155 27.82 -11.83 -11.87
C PHE A 155 28.45 -12.15 -10.51
N ALA A 156 29.68 -12.68 -10.46
CA ALA A 156 30.41 -12.94 -9.22
C ALA A 156 30.55 -11.66 -8.35
N ALA A 157 30.64 -10.48 -8.95
CA ALA A 157 30.66 -9.21 -8.22
C ALA A 157 29.32 -8.92 -7.49
N CYS A 158 28.23 -9.49 -7.97
CA CYS A 158 26.87 -9.27 -7.44
C CYS A 158 26.49 -10.35 -6.41
N SER A 159 26.97 -11.58 -6.61
CA SER A 159 26.61 -12.75 -5.80
C SER A 159 27.05 -12.64 -4.35
N SER A 160 28.09 -11.87 -4.05
CA SER A 160 28.56 -11.61 -2.68
C SER A 160 27.51 -10.96 -1.78
N CYS A 161 26.60 -10.18 -2.35
CA CYS A 161 25.49 -9.54 -1.63
C CYS A 161 24.13 -10.16 -1.96
N HIS A 162 23.88 -10.46 -3.26
CA HIS A 162 22.59 -10.96 -3.72
C HIS A 162 22.46 -12.49 -3.71
N GLY A 163 23.53 -13.22 -3.33
CA GLY A 163 23.59 -14.68 -3.42
C GLY A 163 23.79 -15.15 -4.88
N GLU A 164 24.27 -16.36 -5.05
CA GLU A 164 24.51 -16.93 -6.39
C GLU A 164 23.21 -17.15 -7.17
N ASP A 165 22.10 -17.36 -6.46
CA ASP A 165 20.78 -17.56 -7.04
C ASP A 165 19.94 -16.26 -7.13
N GLY A 166 20.48 -15.12 -6.69
CA GLY A 166 19.82 -13.82 -6.73
C GLY A 166 18.68 -13.62 -5.73
N LYS A 167 18.54 -14.51 -4.73
CA LYS A 167 17.48 -14.39 -3.72
C LYS A 167 17.74 -13.33 -2.64
N GLY A 168 18.92 -12.74 -2.67
CA GLY A 168 19.31 -11.75 -1.66
C GLY A 168 19.81 -12.36 -0.37
N MET A 169 20.21 -11.52 0.53
CA MET A 169 20.61 -11.85 1.90
C MET A 169 19.95 -10.89 2.87
N GLU A 170 19.37 -11.41 3.93
CA GLU A 170 18.67 -10.63 4.95
C GLU A 170 19.55 -9.46 5.46
N SER A 171 18.96 -8.27 5.53
CA SER A 171 19.59 -7.02 5.96
C SER A 171 20.82 -6.56 5.13
N VAL A 172 21.22 -7.30 4.10
CA VAL A 172 22.37 -6.98 3.24
C VAL A 172 21.90 -6.52 1.86
N ALA A 173 21.14 -7.36 1.16
CA ALA A 173 20.71 -7.05 -0.20
C ALA A 173 19.35 -7.71 -0.52
N PRO A 174 18.48 -7.02 -1.27
CA PRO A 174 17.15 -7.54 -1.61
C PRO A 174 17.21 -8.69 -2.62
N ASN A 175 16.14 -9.48 -2.62
CA ASN A 175 15.88 -10.45 -3.66
C ASN A 175 15.71 -9.73 -5.02
N ILE A 176 16.57 -10.07 -5.99
CA ILE A 176 16.53 -9.53 -7.35
C ILE A 176 15.89 -10.50 -8.35
N ARG A 177 15.47 -11.67 -7.89
CA ARG A 177 14.85 -12.71 -8.70
C ARG A 177 13.33 -12.65 -8.67
N ALA A 178 12.73 -12.37 -7.50
CA ALA A 178 11.29 -12.37 -7.29
C ALA A 178 10.86 -11.28 -6.31
N TYR A 179 9.56 -10.98 -6.29
CA TYR A 179 8.94 -10.15 -5.25
C TYR A 179 8.68 -11.02 -4.02
N ASP A 180 9.59 -11.01 -3.05
CA ASP A 180 9.37 -11.63 -1.76
C ASP A 180 8.78 -10.64 -0.73
N ASP A 181 8.33 -11.17 0.41
CA ASP A 181 7.71 -10.36 1.45
C ASP A 181 8.64 -9.27 1.97
N ALA A 182 9.92 -9.58 2.19
CA ALA A 182 10.90 -8.65 2.73
C ALA A 182 11.11 -7.44 1.80
N LEU A 183 11.27 -7.69 0.50
CA LEU A 183 11.42 -6.63 -0.48
C LEU A 183 10.15 -5.78 -0.61
N VAL A 184 8.98 -6.41 -0.70
CA VAL A 184 7.70 -5.69 -0.86
C VAL A 184 7.45 -4.81 0.36
N MET A 185 7.61 -5.34 1.57
CA MET A 185 7.45 -4.59 2.82
C MET A 185 8.46 -3.44 2.92
N ALA A 186 9.74 -3.65 2.55
CA ALA A 186 10.74 -2.59 2.53
C ALA A 186 10.37 -1.45 1.57
N VAL A 187 9.91 -1.79 0.35
CA VAL A 187 9.47 -0.80 -0.64
C VAL A 187 8.22 -0.05 -0.18
N LEU A 188 7.26 -0.71 0.43
CA LEU A 188 6.06 -0.07 0.98
C LEU A 188 6.40 0.86 2.14
N LYS A 189 7.34 0.47 3.00
CA LYS A 189 7.75 1.24 4.16
C LYS A 189 8.59 2.47 3.79
N ASP A 190 9.62 2.30 2.97
CA ASP A 190 10.58 3.36 2.64
C ASP A 190 10.18 4.18 1.42
N GLY A 191 9.31 3.62 0.57
CA GLY A 191 9.15 4.09 -0.79
C GLY A 191 10.35 3.70 -1.66
N LYS A 192 10.32 4.05 -2.94
CA LYS A 192 11.43 3.74 -3.85
C LYS A 192 11.60 4.81 -4.92
N LYS A 193 12.80 5.33 -5.04
CA LYS A 193 13.19 6.21 -6.14
C LYS A 193 14.06 5.43 -7.13
N GLY A 194 13.71 5.49 -8.41
CA GLY A 194 14.40 4.79 -9.48
C GLY A 194 14.45 5.61 -10.77
N SER A 195 14.88 4.97 -11.87
CA SER A 195 14.97 5.60 -13.19
C SER A 195 13.62 6.05 -13.76
N ILE A 196 12.52 5.39 -13.37
CA ILE A 196 11.17 5.69 -13.85
C ILE A 196 10.54 6.85 -13.07
N GLY A 197 10.85 6.97 -11.77
CA GLY A 197 10.26 7.97 -10.89
C GLY A 197 10.40 7.60 -9.43
N ALA A 198 9.49 8.12 -8.60
CA ALA A 198 9.46 7.86 -7.18
C ALA A 198 8.12 7.25 -6.75
N MET A 199 8.16 6.09 -6.13
CA MET A 199 7.05 5.50 -5.40
C MET A 199 7.04 6.07 -3.97
N PRO A 200 5.92 6.62 -3.49
CA PRO A 200 5.85 7.15 -2.12
C PRO A 200 5.89 6.01 -1.09
N SER A 201 6.26 6.35 0.13
CA SER A 201 6.08 5.47 1.30
C SER A 201 4.59 5.29 1.61
N PHE A 202 4.23 4.08 2.01
CA PHE A 202 2.89 3.71 2.50
C PHE A 202 2.90 3.45 4.02
N SER A 203 4.00 3.80 4.70
CA SER A 203 4.09 3.69 6.16
C SER A 203 2.93 4.41 6.84
N GLY A 204 2.24 3.72 7.75
CA GLY A 204 1.04 4.24 8.43
C GLY A 204 -0.25 4.28 7.60
N ARG A 205 -0.21 3.87 6.32
CA ARG A 205 -1.39 3.76 5.44
C ARG A 205 -1.88 2.32 5.28
N LEU A 206 -0.99 1.37 5.43
CA LEU A 206 -1.27 -0.07 5.35
C LEU A 206 -0.87 -0.70 6.68
N ASN A 207 -1.61 -1.74 7.10
CA ASN A 207 -1.21 -2.59 8.22
C ASN A 207 -0.37 -3.78 7.71
N GLU A 208 0.31 -4.47 8.62
CA GLU A 208 1.22 -5.57 8.30
C GLU A 208 0.54 -6.70 7.49
N THR A 209 -0.73 -7.00 7.81
CA THR A 209 -1.50 -8.03 7.07
C THR A 209 -1.77 -7.59 5.63
N GLN A 210 -2.06 -6.31 5.39
CA GLN A 210 -2.24 -5.77 4.05
C GLN A 210 -0.93 -5.75 3.25
N GLU A 211 0.19 -5.46 3.90
CA GLU A 211 1.51 -5.51 3.27
C GLU A 211 1.88 -6.95 2.84
N LYS A 212 1.65 -7.94 3.72
CA LYS A 212 1.82 -9.37 3.40
C LYS A 212 0.87 -9.83 2.29
N ALA A 213 -0.36 -9.34 2.32
CA ALA A 213 -1.35 -9.63 1.29
C ALA A 213 -0.93 -9.09 -0.09
N LEU A 214 -0.41 -7.86 -0.14
CA LEU A 214 0.15 -7.29 -1.38
C LEU A 214 1.31 -8.12 -1.90
N ALA A 215 2.24 -8.57 -1.03
CA ALA A 215 3.34 -9.44 -1.44
C ALA A 215 2.84 -10.78 -2.01
N ALA A 216 1.86 -11.40 -1.36
CA ALA A 216 1.23 -12.64 -1.85
C ALA A 216 0.54 -12.43 -3.23
N TYR A 217 -0.14 -11.31 -3.41
CA TYR A 217 -0.76 -10.96 -4.69
C TYR A 217 0.28 -10.74 -5.79
N LEU A 218 1.33 -9.94 -5.53
CA LEU A 218 2.40 -9.68 -6.50
C LEU A 218 3.08 -10.98 -6.95
N ARG A 219 3.40 -11.90 -6.03
CA ARG A 219 3.92 -13.23 -6.40
C ARG A 219 2.97 -14.01 -7.31
N SER A 220 1.66 -13.85 -7.12
CA SER A 220 0.65 -14.57 -7.91
C SER A 220 0.51 -14.07 -9.35
N ILE A 221 0.94 -12.85 -9.63
CA ILE A 221 0.88 -12.23 -10.96
C ILE A 221 2.24 -12.17 -11.66
N GLU A 222 3.33 -12.51 -10.97
CA GLU A 222 4.67 -12.52 -11.53
C GLU A 222 4.80 -13.55 -12.66
N GLY A 223 5.27 -13.12 -13.82
CA GLY A 223 5.46 -13.97 -14.99
C GLY A 223 4.22 -14.23 -15.85
N LYS A 224 3.13 -13.51 -15.60
CA LYS A 224 1.91 -13.55 -16.43
C LYS A 224 2.00 -12.62 -17.62
#